data_4d0ee6e9640369e24d218d638f4cb11c
#
_entry.id   4d0ee6e9640369e24d218d638f4cb11c
#
_cell.length_a   1.000
_cell.length_b   1.000
_cell.length_c   1.000
_cell.angle_alpha   90.00
_cell.angle_beta   90.00
_cell.angle_gamma   90.00
#
_symmetry.space_group_name_H-M   'P 1'
#
loop_
_entity.id
_entity.type
_entity.pdbx_description
1 polymer ?
#
loop_
_entity_poly.entity_id
_entity_poly.type
_entity_poly.pdbx_seq_one_letter_code
_entity_poly.pdbx_strand_id
1 'polypeptide(L)'
;MDTGTSNSEGIKKEEKVRKLEGKVLREVTVKIGLERIDMQEEITVEALLDSRATGLVMSSEFARKQGFKLKKLERLIQVRNVNGSFNKEGPIENTVEVNIYYQGHIERTGIDVIGGQRWSVILGMPWLACHNPEINWRTGEVKMTRCPEEYGKQWRPVQGKLG
;
A
#
# COMPACT_ATOMS: atom_id res chain seq x y z
N MET A 1 15.22 -7.73 43.93
CA MET A 1 14.87 -7.72 43.41
C MET A 1 14.54 -8.09 42.80
N ASP A 2 14.16 -8.43 42.54
CA ASP A 2 13.68 -8.66 41.98
C ASP A 2 13.50 -9.25 41.01
N THR A 3 12.97 -10.17 41.18
CA THR A 3 12.81 -11.16 40.27
C THR A 3 11.79 -10.83 39.29
N GLY A 4 10.70 -10.36 39.67
CA GLY A 4 9.79 -9.83 38.74
C GLY A 4 10.52 -8.85 37.88
N THR A 5 11.58 -8.39 38.42
CA THR A 5 12.40 -7.47 37.69
C THR A 5 13.17 -8.11 36.57
N SER A 6 13.47 -9.38 36.63
CA SER A 6 14.27 -9.92 35.55
C SER A 6 13.52 -9.94 34.24
N ASN A 7 12.21 -10.20 34.28
CA ASN A 7 11.40 -10.13 33.07
C ASN A 7 11.28 -8.69 32.57
N SER A 8 11.12 -7.76 33.48
CA SER A 8 11.09 -6.35 33.12
C SER A 8 12.38 -5.91 32.48
N GLU A 9 13.48 -6.43 33.00
CA GLU A 9 14.78 -6.06 32.45
C GLU A 9 14.94 -6.58 31.03
N GLY A 10 14.43 -7.76 30.76
CA GLY A 10 14.48 -8.30 29.42
C GLY A 10 13.71 -7.45 28.44
N ILE A 11 12.52 -7.02 28.80
CA ILE A 11 11.71 -6.18 27.96
C ILE A 11 12.38 -4.83 27.72
N LYS A 12 12.93 -4.26 28.77
CA LYS A 12 13.61 -2.99 28.66
C LYS A 12 14.83 -3.08 27.76
N LYS A 13 15.50 -4.21 27.81
CA LYS A 13 16.67 -4.42 26.99
C LYS A 13 16.30 -4.46 25.53
N GLU A 14 15.22 -5.14 25.18
CA GLU A 14 14.75 -5.16 23.83
C GLU A 14 14.39 -3.78 23.33
N GLU A 15 13.68 -3.01 24.14
CA GLU A 15 13.33 -1.66 23.76
C GLU A 15 14.54 -0.81 23.55
N LYS A 16 15.54 -0.99 24.39
CA LYS A 16 16.76 -0.22 24.27
C LYS A 16 17.48 -0.52 22.96
N VAL A 17 17.54 -1.79 22.58
CA VAL A 17 18.17 -2.15 21.33
C VAL A 17 17.43 -1.50 20.16
N ARG A 18 16.12 -1.54 20.18
CA ARG A 18 15.32 -0.92 19.13
C ARG A 18 15.61 0.57 19.04
N LYS A 19 15.74 1.24 20.16
CA LYS A 19 16.03 2.66 20.17
C LYS A 19 17.43 2.95 19.64
N LEU A 20 18.37 2.11 19.96
CA LEU A 20 19.74 2.29 19.48
C LEU A 20 19.82 2.13 17.97
N GLU A 21 18.94 1.33 17.41
CA GLU A 21 18.90 1.15 15.98
C GLU A 21 18.01 2.17 15.30
N GLY A 22 17.55 3.17 16.04
CA GLY A 22 16.68 4.17 15.50
C GLY A 22 15.24 3.83 15.75
N LYS A 23 14.35 4.31 14.91
CA LYS A 23 12.95 4.05 15.13
C LYS A 23 12.59 2.64 14.73
N VAL A 24 11.67 2.07 15.48
CA VAL A 24 11.13 0.76 15.17
C VAL A 24 10.22 0.87 13.96
N LEU A 25 10.51 0.09 12.94
CA LEU A 25 9.67 0.09 11.77
C LEU A 25 8.48 -0.82 12.01
N ARG A 26 7.30 -0.23 11.99
CA ARG A 26 6.06 -0.99 12.08
C ARG A 26 5.44 -1.14 10.71
N GLU A 27 5.84 -0.27 9.82
CA GLU A 27 5.27 -0.19 8.49
C GLU A 27 6.38 0.09 7.50
N VAL A 28 6.24 -0.47 6.32
CA VAL A 28 7.17 -0.19 5.24
C VAL A 28 6.42 0.61 4.20
N THR A 29 6.99 1.74 3.82
CA THR A 29 6.38 2.61 2.82
C THR A 29 7.33 2.83 1.67
N VAL A 30 6.77 3.18 0.52
CA VAL A 30 7.54 3.53 -0.66
C VAL A 30 6.98 4.80 -1.25
N LYS A 31 7.84 5.59 -1.85
CA LYS A 31 7.38 6.78 -2.57
C LYS A 31 7.15 6.36 -4.01
N ILE A 32 5.92 6.49 -4.46
CA ILE A 32 5.55 6.12 -5.81
C ILE A 32 5.09 7.34 -6.58
N GLY A 33 5.17 7.26 -7.89
CA GLY A 33 4.55 8.26 -8.74
C GLY A 33 3.18 7.74 -9.13
N LEU A 34 2.19 8.62 -9.07
CA LEU A 34 0.84 8.33 -9.56
C LEU A 34 0.53 9.28 -10.68
N GLU A 35 0.23 8.75 -11.84
CA GLU A 35 -0.12 9.58 -12.98
C GLU A 35 -1.60 9.44 -13.26
N ARG A 36 -2.29 10.56 -13.35
CA ARG A 36 -3.69 10.56 -13.75
C ARG A 36 -3.76 10.34 -15.25
N ILE A 37 -4.48 9.31 -15.65
CA ILE A 37 -4.52 8.91 -17.05
C ILE A 37 -5.06 10.02 -17.93
N ASP A 38 -6.11 10.68 -17.48
CA ASP A 38 -6.81 11.69 -18.28
C ASP A 38 -6.01 12.99 -18.43
N MET A 39 -5.17 13.31 -17.47
CA MET A 39 -4.45 14.60 -17.48
C MET A 39 -2.94 14.44 -17.65
N GLN A 40 -2.46 13.22 -17.62
CA GLN A 40 -1.04 12.90 -17.73
C GLN A 40 -0.20 13.72 -16.75
N GLU A 41 -0.76 13.92 -15.57
CA GLU A 41 -0.11 14.65 -14.51
C GLU A 41 0.33 13.69 -13.43
N GLU A 42 1.60 13.72 -13.10
CA GLU A 42 2.16 12.82 -12.12
C GLU A 42 2.35 13.50 -10.78
N ILE A 43 1.97 12.82 -9.70
CA ILE A 43 2.22 13.29 -8.36
C ILE A 43 2.98 12.21 -7.61
N THR A 44 3.75 12.62 -6.61
CA THR A 44 4.48 11.68 -5.77
C THR A 44 3.72 11.51 -4.47
N VAL A 45 3.56 10.26 -4.07
CA VAL A 45 2.83 9.98 -2.83
C VAL A 45 3.52 8.84 -2.11
N GLU A 46 3.45 8.85 -0.80
CA GLU A 46 3.97 7.76 0.02
C GLU A 46 2.88 6.71 0.16
N ALA A 47 3.21 5.47 -0.22
CA ALA A 47 2.27 4.37 -0.18
C ALA A 47 2.70 3.36 0.87
N LEU A 48 1.74 2.81 1.59
CA LEU A 48 1.99 1.76 2.56
C LEU A 48 2.00 0.42 1.86
N LEU A 49 2.98 -0.41 2.15
CA LEU A 49 2.98 -1.81 1.70
C LEU A 49 2.30 -2.64 2.78
N ASP A 50 1.18 -3.25 2.45
CA ASP A 50 0.39 -4.01 3.43
C ASP A 50 -0.01 -5.36 2.84
N SER A 51 0.68 -6.41 3.29
CA SER A 51 0.42 -7.75 2.78
C SER A 51 -0.95 -8.28 3.22
N ARG A 52 -1.59 -7.65 4.19
CA ARG A 52 -2.92 -8.07 4.62
C ARG A 52 -4.01 -7.45 3.76
N ALA A 53 -3.71 -6.40 3.03
CA ALA A 53 -4.69 -5.79 2.15
C ALA A 53 -4.82 -6.65 0.89
N THR A 54 -6.06 -6.88 0.49
CA THR A 54 -6.34 -7.76 -0.65
C THR A 54 -6.46 -7.01 -1.97
N GLY A 55 -6.22 -5.71 -1.94
CA GLY A 55 -6.28 -4.89 -3.14
C GLY A 55 -5.38 -3.68 -3.04
N LEU A 56 -5.50 -2.82 -4.02
CA LEU A 56 -4.84 -1.52 -4.00
C LEU A 56 -5.89 -0.51 -3.58
N VAL A 57 -5.55 0.35 -2.64
CA VAL A 57 -6.52 1.23 -2.01
C VAL A 57 -6.04 2.67 -2.04
N MET A 58 -6.95 3.58 -2.33
CA MET A 58 -6.69 5.02 -2.24
C MET A 58 -7.71 5.62 -1.28
N SER A 59 -7.25 6.51 -0.43
CA SER A 59 -8.13 7.24 0.47
C SER A 59 -9.08 8.11 -0.34
N SER A 60 -10.36 8.09 0.01
CA SER A 60 -11.34 8.92 -0.70
C SER A 60 -11.06 10.40 -0.50
N GLU A 61 -10.55 10.77 0.68
CA GLU A 61 -10.17 12.16 0.92
C GLU A 61 -9.01 12.57 0.03
N PHE A 62 -8.02 11.69 -0.10
CA PHE A 62 -6.88 11.96 -0.97
C PHE A 62 -7.33 12.06 -2.43
N ALA A 63 -8.17 11.14 -2.88
CA ALA A 63 -8.66 11.16 -4.25
C ALA A 63 -9.39 12.47 -4.56
N ARG A 64 -10.24 12.90 -3.63
CA ARG A 64 -10.99 14.14 -3.81
C ARG A 64 -10.05 15.35 -3.81
N LYS A 65 -9.12 15.38 -2.86
CA LYS A 65 -8.21 16.50 -2.72
C LYS A 65 -7.32 16.65 -3.94
N GLN A 66 -6.90 15.55 -4.51
CA GLN A 66 -6.04 15.58 -5.69
C GLN A 66 -6.83 15.68 -6.99
N GLY A 67 -8.14 15.62 -6.92
CA GLY A 67 -8.97 15.77 -8.11
C GLY A 67 -9.01 14.56 -9.01
N PHE A 68 -8.81 13.37 -8.47
CA PHE A 68 -8.90 12.17 -9.28
C PHE A 68 -10.33 11.94 -9.73
N LYS A 69 -10.48 11.48 -10.97
CA LYS A 69 -11.78 11.18 -11.52
C LYS A 69 -12.19 9.78 -11.08
N LEU A 70 -13.25 9.69 -10.30
CA LEU A 70 -13.73 8.42 -9.80
C LEU A 70 -14.58 7.71 -10.85
N LYS A 71 -14.35 6.41 -10.97
CA LYS A 71 -15.13 5.57 -11.84
C LYS A 71 -15.98 4.65 -10.97
N LYS A 72 -17.27 4.65 -11.19
CA LYS A 72 -18.17 3.84 -10.40
C LYS A 72 -18.05 2.38 -10.79
N LEU A 73 -18.00 1.50 -9.79
CA LEU A 73 -17.93 0.08 -10.03
C LEU A 73 -19.32 -0.46 -10.39
N GLU A 74 -19.36 -1.45 -11.27
CA GLU A 74 -20.63 -2.08 -11.62
C GLU A 74 -21.18 -2.86 -10.44
N ARG A 75 -20.29 -3.45 -9.65
CA ARG A 75 -20.67 -4.19 -8.44
C ARG A 75 -19.94 -3.63 -7.25
N LEU A 76 -20.67 -3.45 -6.17
CA LEU A 76 -20.06 -3.01 -4.94
C LEU A 76 -19.23 -4.13 -4.36
N ILE A 77 -18.08 -3.77 -3.78
CA ILE A 77 -17.20 -4.74 -3.13
C ILE A 77 -17.31 -4.53 -1.63
N GLN A 78 -17.77 -5.57 -0.93
CA GLN A 78 -17.88 -5.50 0.53
C GLN A 78 -16.51 -5.64 1.15
N VAL A 79 -16.23 -4.79 2.12
CA VAL A 79 -14.96 -4.82 2.85
C VAL A 79 -15.23 -5.27 4.26
N ARG A 80 -14.51 -6.31 4.68
CA ARG A 80 -14.63 -6.81 6.05
C ARG A 80 -13.38 -6.48 6.83
N ASN A 81 -13.58 -6.18 8.08
CA ASN A 81 -12.46 -5.97 8.99
C ASN A 81 -11.89 -7.32 9.40
N VAL A 82 -10.75 -7.27 10.10
CA VAL A 82 -10.09 -8.49 10.56
C VAL A 82 -11.00 -9.35 11.38
N ASN A 83 -11.88 -8.75 12.17
CA ASN A 83 -12.81 -9.49 13.03
C ASN A 83 -14.05 -9.99 12.30
N GLY A 84 -14.11 -9.81 10.98
CA GLY A 84 -15.23 -10.28 10.18
C GLY A 84 -16.39 -9.31 10.04
N SER A 85 -16.37 -8.20 10.76
CA SER A 85 -17.44 -7.21 10.65
C SER A 85 -17.27 -6.41 9.35
N PHE A 86 -18.35 -5.78 8.89
CA PHE A 86 -18.28 -4.93 7.72
C PHE A 86 -17.59 -3.62 8.07
N ASN A 87 -16.88 -3.06 7.09
CA ASN A 87 -16.22 -1.78 7.25
C ASN A 87 -17.27 -0.69 7.48
N LYS A 88 -16.98 0.23 8.42
CA LYS A 88 -17.87 1.33 8.71
C LYS A 88 -18.13 2.22 7.51
N GLU A 89 -17.12 2.33 6.64
CA GLU A 89 -17.22 3.19 5.47
C GLU A 89 -18.08 2.58 4.37
N GLY A 90 -18.56 1.37 4.61
CA GLY A 90 -19.41 0.70 3.65
C GLY A 90 -18.63 -0.02 2.57
N PRO A 91 -19.32 -0.44 1.51
CA PRO A 91 -18.67 -1.16 0.42
C PRO A 91 -17.86 -0.21 -0.46
N ILE A 92 -16.98 -0.80 -1.27
CA ILE A 92 -16.24 -0.04 -2.26
C ILE A 92 -17.17 0.22 -3.43
N GLU A 93 -17.33 1.49 -3.79
CA GLU A 93 -18.21 1.89 -4.88
C GLU A 93 -17.48 2.47 -6.06
N ASN A 94 -16.26 2.96 -5.84
CA ASN A 94 -15.52 3.67 -6.87
C ASN A 94 -14.09 3.19 -7.00
N THR A 95 -13.53 3.36 -8.18
CA THR A 95 -12.13 3.08 -8.44
C THR A 95 -11.55 4.25 -9.24
N VAL A 96 -10.24 4.34 -9.25
CA VAL A 96 -9.52 5.34 -10.02
C VAL A 96 -8.48 4.62 -10.87
N GLU A 97 -8.41 4.93 -12.16
CA GLU A 97 -7.37 4.36 -13.00
C GLU A 97 -6.17 5.27 -13.01
N VAL A 98 -5.00 4.68 -12.78
CA VAL A 98 -3.76 5.43 -12.70
C VAL A 98 -2.62 4.63 -13.30
N ASN A 99 -1.54 5.32 -13.61
CA ASN A 99 -0.26 4.66 -13.83
C ASN A 99 0.54 4.80 -12.54
N ILE A 100 1.12 3.70 -12.09
CA ILE A 100 1.97 3.71 -10.91
C ILE A 100 3.41 3.55 -11.37
N TYR A 101 4.26 4.45 -10.88
CA TYR A 101 5.69 4.44 -11.20
C TYR A 101 6.50 4.13 -9.95
N TYR A 102 7.38 3.17 -10.03
CA TYR A 102 8.29 2.89 -8.93
C TYR A 102 9.55 2.22 -9.45
N GLN A 103 10.70 2.82 -9.19
CA GLN A 103 12.01 2.28 -9.56
C GLN A 103 12.05 1.75 -11.01
N GLY A 104 11.58 2.58 -11.92
CA GLY A 104 11.61 2.24 -13.34
C GLY A 104 10.49 1.33 -13.81
N HIS A 105 9.66 0.87 -12.90
CA HIS A 105 8.51 0.04 -13.24
C HIS A 105 7.27 0.92 -13.40
N ILE A 106 6.50 0.62 -14.41
CA ILE A 106 5.27 1.35 -14.71
C ILE A 106 4.15 0.34 -14.84
N GLU A 107 3.06 0.59 -14.15
CA GLU A 107 1.89 -0.26 -14.35
C GLU A 107 0.63 0.58 -14.35
N ARG A 108 -0.27 0.25 -15.24
CA ARG A 108 -1.57 0.87 -15.29
C ARG A 108 -2.55 -0.02 -14.54
N THR A 109 -3.23 0.53 -13.55
CA THR A 109 -4.11 -0.29 -12.73
C THR A 109 -5.24 0.55 -12.16
N GLY A 110 -6.27 -0.13 -11.70
CA GLY A 110 -7.34 0.51 -10.96
C GLY A 110 -7.05 0.40 -9.47
N ILE A 111 -7.31 1.47 -8.76
CA ILE A 111 -7.15 1.50 -7.32
C ILE A 111 -8.52 1.76 -6.71
N ASP A 112 -8.91 0.94 -5.75
CA ASP A 112 -10.20 1.09 -5.09
C ASP A 112 -10.18 2.29 -4.15
N VAL A 113 -11.26 3.05 -4.13
CA VAL A 113 -11.34 4.25 -3.31
C VAL A 113 -12.18 3.95 -2.09
N ILE A 114 -11.57 4.14 -0.91
CA ILE A 114 -12.22 3.81 0.37
C ILE A 114 -12.05 4.98 1.32
N GLY A 115 -13.12 5.33 2.04
CA GLY A 115 -13.04 6.37 3.04
C GLY A 115 -12.43 5.89 4.33
N GLY A 116 -12.08 6.80 5.21
CA GLY A 116 -11.59 6.48 6.54
C GLY A 116 -10.20 5.89 6.59
N GLN A 117 -9.42 6.04 5.52
CA GLN A 117 -8.08 5.48 5.47
C GLN A 117 -7.05 6.46 6.02
N ARG A 118 -6.14 5.94 6.81
CA ARG A 118 -5.04 6.74 7.34
C ARG A 118 -4.01 7.07 6.26
N TRP A 119 -3.78 6.16 5.34
CA TRP A 119 -2.79 6.31 4.28
C TRP A 119 -3.46 6.76 2.99
N SER A 120 -2.77 7.62 2.27
CA SER A 120 -3.29 8.07 0.98
C SER A 120 -3.42 6.92 -0.01
N VAL A 121 -2.41 6.04 -0.02
CA VAL A 121 -2.40 4.88 -0.91
C VAL A 121 -1.87 3.68 -0.16
N ILE A 122 -2.50 2.54 -0.37
CA ILE A 122 -2.05 1.26 0.18
C ILE A 122 -1.85 0.30 -0.98
N LEU A 123 -0.65 -0.27 -1.05
CA LEU A 123 -0.34 -1.29 -2.04
C LEU A 123 -0.43 -2.65 -1.35
N GLY A 124 -1.46 -3.38 -1.68
CA GLY A 124 -1.74 -4.66 -1.03
C GLY A 124 -1.08 -5.83 -1.72
N MET A 125 -1.54 -7.01 -1.35
CA MET A 125 -0.94 -8.25 -1.81
C MET A 125 -0.88 -8.37 -3.34
N PRO A 126 -1.88 -7.91 -4.11
CA PRO A 126 -1.75 -8.03 -5.57
C PRO A 126 -0.51 -7.34 -6.12
N TRP A 127 -0.18 -6.16 -5.59
CA TRP A 127 1.02 -5.45 -6.02
C TRP A 127 2.27 -6.17 -5.54
N LEU A 128 2.26 -6.59 -4.28
CA LEU A 128 3.41 -7.29 -3.69
C LEU A 128 3.68 -8.61 -4.39
N ALA A 129 2.65 -9.34 -4.72
CA ALA A 129 2.81 -10.63 -5.39
C ALA A 129 3.32 -10.46 -6.82
N CYS A 130 2.81 -9.45 -7.53
CA CYS A 130 3.25 -9.19 -8.90
C CYS A 130 4.70 -8.76 -8.96
N HIS A 131 5.07 -7.84 -8.10
CA HIS A 131 6.41 -7.25 -8.18
C HIS A 131 7.44 -7.95 -7.30
N ASN A 132 6.97 -8.68 -6.31
CA ASN A 132 7.82 -9.48 -5.42
C ASN A 132 9.09 -8.76 -4.97
N PRO A 133 8.96 -7.58 -4.38
CA PRO A 133 10.13 -6.78 -4.03
C PRO A 133 10.94 -7.40 -2.90
N GLU A 134 12.23 -7.06 -2.87
CA GLU A 134 13.06 -7.38 -1.72
C GLU A 134 12.88 -6.28 -0.69
N ILE A 135 12.51 -6.66 0.51
CA ILE A 135 12.26 -5.69 1.58
C ILE A 135 13.22 -5.94 2.71
N ASN A 136 13.97 -4.91 3.08
CA ASN A 136 14.80 -4.96 4.28
C ASN A 136 13.94 -4.43 5.43
N TRP A 137 13.46 -5.35 6.26
CA TRP A 137 12.53 -4.97 7.32
C TRP A 137 13.16 -4.13 8.42
N ARG A 138 14.48 -4.10 8.49
CA ARG A 138 15.17 -3.28 9.49
C ARG A 138 15.30 -1.83 9.03
N THR A 139 15.60 -1.64 7.76
CA THR A 139 15.84 -0.30 7.23
C THR A 139 14.65 0.27 6.49
N GLY A 140 13.74 -0.59 6.05
CA GLY A 140 12.63 -0.17 5.23
C GLY A 140 12.99 -0.05 3.75
N GLU A 141 14.20 -0.43 3.38
CA GLU A 141 14.60 -0.34 1.99
C GLU A 141 13.86 -1.38 1.15
N VAL A 142 13.38 -0.97 -0.01
CA VAL A 142 12.64 -1.81 -0.93
C VAL A 142 13.35 -1.78 -2.27
N LYS A 143 13.64 -2.95 -2.81
CA LYS A 143 14.30 -3.08 -4.11
C LYS A 143 13.48 -3.95 -5.04
N MET A 144 13.34 -3.52 -6.29
CA MET A 144 12.56 -4.23 -7.28
C MET A 144 13.48 -5.16 -8.08
N THR A 145 14.05 -6.14 -7.41
CA THR A 145 15.06 -7.02 -8.02
C THR A 145 14.48 -8.32 -8.55
N ARG A 146 13.26 -8.66 -8.16
CA ARG A 146 12.66 -9.94 -8.53
C ARG A 146 11.42 -9.81 -9.38
N CYS A 147 11.10 -8.60 -9.79
CA CYS A 147 9.92 -8.37 -10.60
C CYS A 147 10.12 -9.00 -11.97
N PRO A 148 9.15 -9.76 -12.48
CA PRO A 148 9.26 -10.31 -13.82
C PRO A 148 9.51 -9.22 -14.84
N GLU A 149 10.33 -9.52 -15.82
CA GLU A 149 10.74 -8.53 -16.80
C GLU A 149 9.56 -7.89 -17.50
N GLU A 150 8.54 -8.66 -17.79
CA GLU A 150 7.36 -8.16 -18.45
C GLU A 150 6.64 -7.08 -17.66
N TYR A 151 6.68 -7.15 -16.33
CA TYR A 151 6.06 -6.13 -15.50
C TYR A 151 6.91 -4.89 -15.40
N GLY A 152 8.21 -5.02 -15.64
CA GLY A 152 9.08 -3.88 -15.55
C GLY A 152 9.06 -3.00 -16.78
N LYS A 153 8.69 -3.55 -17.92
CA LYS A 153 8.78 -2.81 -19.16
C LYS A 153 7.46 -2.42 -19.76
N GLN A 154 6.54 -3.34 -19.81
CA GLN A 154 5.30 -3.11 -20.51
C GLN A 154 4.10 -3.52 -19.76
N TRP A 155 4.28 -3.87 -18.50
CA TRP A 155 3.15 -4.39 -17.78
C TRP A 155 2.07 -3.33 -17.69
N ARG A 156 0.93 -3.70 -18.11
CA ARG A 156 -0.27 -2.91 -17.88
C ARG A 156 -1.34 -3.90 -17.57
N PRO A 157 -2.24 -3.55 -16.72
CA PRO A 157 -3.34 -4.42 -16.42
C PRO A 157 -4.00 -4.74 -17.71
N VAL A 158 -4.21 -5.98 -17.92
CA VAL A 158 -5.00 -6.39 -19.02
C VAL A 158 -6.34 -5.84 -18.72
N GLN A 159 -6.76 -4.93 -19.50
CA GLN A 159 -7.93 -4.15 -19.26
C GLN A 159 -9.01 -4.91 -18.64
N GLY A 160 -9.35 -4.52 -17.47
CA GLY A 160 -10.39 -5.13 -16.72
C GLY A 160 -10.09 -6.50 -16.19
N LYS A 161 -9.01 -7.10 -16.57
CA LYS A 161 -8.75 -8.42 -16.09
C LYS A 161 -8.02 -8.45 -14.80
N LEU A 162 -7.18 -7.52 -14.64
CA LEU A 162 -6.57 -7.37 -13.35
C LEU A 162 -7.43 -6.57 -12.50
N GLY A 163 -8.29 -5.93 -13.12
CA GLY A 163 -9.31 -5.25 -12.37
C GLY A 163 -10.18 -6.30 -11.86
#